data_c427dd174119ccd7d56519559cca5bbc
#
_entry.id   c427dd174119ccd7d56519559cca5bbc
#
_cell.length_a   1.000
_cell.length_b   1.000
_cell.length_c   1.000
_cell.angle_alpha   90.00
_cell.angle_beta   90.00
_cell.angle_gamma   90.00
#
_symmetry.space_group_name_H-M   'P 1'
#
loop_
_entity.id
_entity.type
_entity.pdbx_description
1 polymer ?
#
loop_
_entity_poly.entity_id
_entity_poly.type
_entity_poly.pdbx_seq_one_letter_code
_entity_poly.pdbx_strand_id
1 'polypeptide(L)' 'MIRTSFNKLREVKDALPHGSMDAIAAELGIASEEVRGIFNGTATNGYHLEPGPDGGIVTLDDTRILEVALRIEWVSKNGL' A
#
# COMPACT_ATOMS: atom_id res chain seq x y z
N MET A 1 -10.53 2.82 8.41
CA MET A 1 -9.72 3.98 7.96
C MET A 1 -8.35 3.93 8.59
N ILE A 2 -7.31 4.15 7.82
CA ILE A 2 -5.95 4.17 8.32
C ILE A 2 -5.25 5.45 7.85
N ARG A 3 -4.40 6.03 8.73
CA ARG A 3 -3.58 7.20 8.39
C ARG A 3 -2.11 6.81 8.44
N THR A 4 -1.37 7.20 7.41
CA THR A 4 0.06 6.94 7.33
C THR A 4 0.73 8.11 6.58
N SER A 5 2.01 8.01 6.28
CA SER A 5 2.69 9.00 5.47
C SER A 5 2.95 8.47 4.07
N PHE A 6 3.11 9.36 3.12
CA PHE A 6 3.46 8.98 1.75
C PHE A 6 4.79 8.22 1.73
N ASN A 7 5.77 8.69 2.50
CA ASN A 7 7.07 8.02 2.57
C ASN A 7 6.97 6.63 3.17
N LYS A 8 6.08 6.42 4.16
CA LYS A 8 5.88 5.09 4.73
C LYS A 8 5.31 4.12 3.71
N LEU A 9 4.37 4.57 2.88
CA LEU A 9 3.84 3.73 1.81
C LEU A 9 4.93 3.36 0.81
N ARG A 10 5.83 4.29 0.49
CA ARG A 10 6.96 3.99 -0.39
C ARG A 10 7.92 3.00 0.24
N GLU A 11 8.20 3.12 1.54
CA GLU A 11 9.03 2.14 2.24
C GLU A 11 8.44 0.74 2.16
N VAL A 12 7.14 0.62 2.39
CA VAL A 12 6.45 -0.68 2.30
C VAL A 12 6.57 -1.22 0.87
N LYS A 13 6.28 -0.40 -0.14
CA LYS A 13 6.38 -0.80 -1.53
C LYS A 13 7.79 -1.30 -1.87
N ASP A 14 8.82 -0.56 -1.46
CA ASP A 14 10.20 -0.90 -1.77
C ASP A 14 10.67 -2.17 -1.07
N ALA A 15 10.07 -2.49 0.07
CA ALA A 15 10.39 -3.71 0.82
C ALA A 15 9.64 -4.94 0.31
N LEU A 16 8.64 -4.77 -0.56
CA LEU A 16 7.86 -5.89 -1.09
C LEU A 16 8.62 -6.64 -2.18
N PRO A 17 8.50 -7.98 -2.22
CA PRO A 17 9.10 -8.76 -3.30
C PRO A 17 8.50 -8.40 -4.65
N HIS A 18 9.23 -8.70 -5.72
CA HIS A 18 8.75 -8.51 -7.09
C HIS A 18 7.44 -9.28 -7.29
N GLY A 19 6.48 -8.65 -7.96
CA GLY A 19 5.17 -9.26 -8.23
C GLY A 19 4.16 -9.13 -7.10
N SER A 20 4.51 -8.44 -6.00
CA SER A 20 3.61 -8.31 -4.85
C SER A 20 2.33 -7.54 -5.18
N MET A 21 2.39 -6.53 -6.07
CA MET A 21 1.20 -5.78 -6.44
C MET A 21 0.15 -6.69 -7.08
N ASP A 22 0.58 -7.57 -7.95
CA ASP A 22 -0.30 -8.54 -8.61
C ASP A 22 -0.83 -9.58 -7.61
N ALA A 23 0.00 -10.01 -6.66
CA ALA A 23 -0.41 -10.96 -5.63
C ALA A 23 -1.47 -10.35 -4.71
N ILE A 24 -1.31 -9.10 -4.31
CA ILE A 24 -2.30 -8.40 -3.49
C ILE A 24 -3.62 -8.27 -4.25
N ALA A 25 -3.55 -7.88 -5.52
CA ALA A 25 -4.73 -7.73 -6.36
C ALA A 25 -5.48 -9.06 -6.48
N ALA A 26 -4.77 -10.15 -6.72
CA ALA A 26 -5.36 -11.48 -6.84
C ALA A 26 -6.04 -11.92 -5.54
N GLU A 27 -5.40 -11.68 -4.41
CA GLU A 27 -5.96 -12.05 -3.11
C GLU A 27 -7.25 -11.27 -2.80
N LEU A 28 -7.29 -10.00 -3.15
CA LEU A 28 -8.44 -9.14 -2.86
C LEU A 28 -9.50 -9.13 -3.96
N GLY A 29 -9.21 -9.74 -5.11
CA GLY A 29 -10.14 -9.75 -6.24
C GLY A 29 -10.32 -8.39 -6.89
N ILE A 30 -9.27 -7.57 -6.92
CA ILE A 30 -9.30 -6.23 -7.51
C ILE A 30 -8.22 -6.11 -8.59
N ALA A 31 -8.26 -5.02 -9.35
CA ALA A 31 -7.27 -4.78 -10.39
C ALA A 31 -5.92 -4.39 -9.79
N SER A 32 -4.84 -4.85 -10.42
CA SER A 32 -3.47 -4.49 -9.99
C SER A 32 -3.25 -2.98 -10.01
N GLU A 33 -3.91 -2.28 -10.93
CA GLU A 33 -3.81 -0.83 -11.02
C GLU A 33 -4.33 -0.12 -9.77
N GLU A 34 -5.37 -0.66 -9.14
CA GLU A 34 -5.88 -0.12 -7.89
C GLU A 34 -4.85 -0.24 -6.77
N VAL A 35 -4.17 -1.38 -6.69
CA VAL A 35 -3.11 -1.59 -5.71
C VAL A 35 -1.95 -0.63 -5.96
N ARG A 36 -1.49 -0.54 -7.19
CA ARG A 36 -0.40 0.38 -7.56
C ARG A 36 -0.75 1.83 -7.27
N GLY A 37 -2.00 2.21 -7.53
CA GLY A 37 -2.47 3.57 -7.29
C GLY A 37 -2.36 3.99 -5.84
N ILE A 38 -2.64 3.10 -4.91
CA ILE A 38 -2.51 3.38 -3.49
C ILE A 38 -1.04 3.70 -3.14
N PHE A 39 -0.09 2.90 -3.63
CA PHE A 39 1.32 3.08 -3.32
C PHE A 39 1.97 4.22 -4.10
N ASN A 40 1.46 4.54 -5.30
CA ASN A 40 2.01 5.60 -6.15
C ASN A 40 1.35 6.95 -5.94
N GLY A 41 0.28 7.02 -5.14
CA GLY A 41 -0.43 8.26 -4.90
C GLY A 41 -1.34 8.70 -6.04
N THR A 42 -1.74 7.78 -6.92
CA THR A 42 -2.61 8.09 -8.07
C THR A 42 -4.03 7.56 -7.89
N ALA A 43 -4.31 6.87 -6.78
CA ALA A 43 -5.65 6.37 -6.51
C ALA A 43 -6.64 7.53 -6.31
N THR A 44 -7.86 7.36 -6.81
CA THR A 44 -8.90 8.38 -6.72
C THR A 44 -10.02 8.02 -5.75
N ASN A 45 -10.15 6.74 -5.41
CA ASN A 45 -11.19 6.26 -4.51
C ASN A 45 -10.58 5.86 -3.16
N GLY A 46 -11.09 6.45 -2.08
CA GLY A 46 -10.68 6.09 -0.73
C GLY A 46 -9.24 6.46 -0.39
N TYR A 47 -8.65 7.38 -1.14
CA TYR A 47 -7.28 7.84 -0.95
C TYR A 47 -7.30 9.36 -0.80
N HIS A 48 -6.75 9.85 0.31
CA HIS A 48 -6.69 11.28 0.59
C HIS A 48 -5.26 11.64 0.97
N LEU A 49 -4.68 12.62 0.27
CA LEU A 49 -3.33 13.09 0.54
C LEU A 49 -3.42 14.55 0.99
N GLU A 50 -2.83 14.85 2.12
CA GLU A 50 -2.75 16.21 2.68
C GLU A 50 -1.29 16.60 2.88
N PRO A 51 -0.96 17.90 2.78
CA PRO A 51 0.39 18.36 3.11
C PRO A 51 0.74 18.00 4.55
N GLY A 52 1.99 17.60 4.77
CA GLY A 52 2.45 17.23 6.09
C GLY A 52 3.85 16.64 6.05
N PRO A 53 4.37 16.19 7.19
CA PRO A 53 5.70 15.59 7.27
C PRO A 53 5.79 14.28 6.49
N ASP A 54 7.00 13.86 6.17
CA ASP A 54 7.29 12.57 5.52
C ASP A 54 6.59 12.39 4.17
N GLY A 55 6.57 13.46 3.38
CA GLY A 55 6.00 13.44 2.02
C GLY A 55 4.50 13.66 1.97
N GLY A 56 3.86 13.88 3.11
CA GLY A 56 2.43 14.14 3.23
C GLY A 56 1.71 13.06 4.03
N ILE A 57 0.52 13.43 4.51
CA ILE A 57 -0.32 12.53 5.29
C ILE A 57 -1.31 11.85 4.36
N VAL A 58 -1.32 10.53 4.36
CA VAL A 58 -2.23 9.72 3.54
C VAL A 58 -3.28 9.08 4.43
N THR A 59 -4.54 9.23 4.05
CA THR A 59 -5.66 8.57 4.71
C THR A 59 -6.29 7.60 3.71
N LEU A 60 -6.44 6.35 4.12
CA LEU A 60 -7.03 5.29 3.30
C LEU A 60 -8.33 4.82 3.95
N ASP A 61 -9.43 4.82 3.18
CA ASP A 61 -10.72 4.34 3.68
C ASP A 61 -10.74 2.82 3.80
N ASP A 62 -10.16 2.12 2.81
CA ASP A 62 -10.05 0.67 2.81
C ASP A 62 -8.64 0.27 3.22
N THR A 63 -8.54 -0.49 4.30
CA THR A 63 -7.26 -0.89 4.87
C THR A 63 -6.73 -2.22 4.32
N ARG A 64 -7.52 -2.95 3.53
CA ARG A 64 -7.18 -4.31 3.10
C ARG A 64 -5.90 -4.39 2.30
N ILE A 65 -5.69 -3.44 1.37
CA ILE A 65 -4.48 -3.44 0.54
C ILE A 65 -3.23 -3.34 1.42
N LEU A 66 -3.23 -2.40 2.35
CA LEU A 66 -2.09 -2.21 3.23
C LEU A 66 -1.90 -3.39 4.19
N GLU A 67 -2.99 -3.97 4.70
CA GLU A 67 -2.92 -5.14 5.56
C GLU A 67 -2.26 -6.32 4.86
N VAL A 68 -2.66 -6.61 3.63
CA VAL A 68 -2.06 -7.69 2.85
C VAL A 68 -0.60 -7.38 2.53
N ALA A 69 -0.30 -6.14 2.16
CA ALA A 69 1.06 -5.71 1.86
C ALA A 69 1.98 -5.89 3.06
N LEU A 70 1.54 -5.47 4.24
CA LEU A 70 2.33 -5.61 5.46
C LEU A 70 2.56 -7.07 5.83
N ARG A 71 1.58 -7.94 5.59
CA ARG A 71 1.73 -9.37 5.81
C ARG A 71 2.79 -9.97 4.88
N ILE A 72 2.75 -9.60 3.60
CA ILE A 72 3.74 -10.08 2.62
C ILE A 72 5.13 -9.58 3.00
N GLU A 73 5.26 -8.31 3.39
CA GLU A 73 6.53 -7.75 3.84
C GLU A 73 7.08 -8.54 5.03
N TRP A 74 6.23 -8.79 6.02
CA TRP A 74 6.63 -9.52 7.22
C TRP A 74 7.12 -10.94 6.90
N VAL A 75 6.36 -11.67 6.07
CA VAL A 75 6.73 -13.03 5.65
C VAL A 75 8.05 -13.02 4.89
N SER A 76 8.23 -12.08 3.99
CA SER A 76 9.46 -11.96 3.21
C SER A 76 10.67 -11.71 4.10
N LYS A 77 10.52 -10.82 5.10
CA LYS A 77 11.60 -10.50 6.03
C LYS A 77 11.95 -11.63 6.96
N ASN A 78 10.95 -12.40 7.38
CA ASN A 78 11.14 -13.44 8.41
C ASN A 78 11.32 -14.84 7.85
N GLY A 79 11.32 -14.97 6.52
CA GLY A 79 11.67 -16.23 5.86
C GLY A 79 10.63 -17.34 6.02
N LEU A 80 9.38 -17.01 6.16
CA LEU A 80 8.32 -18.01 6.30
C LEU A 80 7.78 -18.48 4.95
#